data_fbaf1d31a8884468e754e81938f90400
#
_entry.id   fbaf1d31a8884468e754e81938f90400
#
_cell.length_a   1.000
_cell.length_b   1.000
_cell.length_c   1.000
_cell.angle_alpha   90.00
_cell.angle_beta   90.00
_cell.angle_gamma   90.00
#
_symmetry.space_group_name_H-M   'P 1'
#
loop_
_entity.id
_entity.type
_entity.pdbx_description
1 polymer ?
#
loop_
_entity_poly.entity_id
_entity_poly.type
_entity_poly.pdbx_seq_one_letter_code
_entity_poly.pdbx_strand_id
1 'polypeptide(L)'
;AENAETLYEYLEQEENVGVDIDRLANYCMRCHDVDTRNPKYQAMVGKFMTAVVTLNAAGSFETPEIMAISDEALDSFYAACPELERYRRYLTDLRRRKDHVLSPAEEKLLAAAGEMAQAPDNIYGMFADADITFADALDKDGKTHPVTQGTFISCEESSDRVLRKNAPSSTFYRGRGKADSISAADR
;
A
#
# COMPACT_ATOMS: atom_id res chain seq x y z
N ALA A 1 -8.76 28.28 -3.83
CA ALA A 1 -10.19 28.56 -3.59
C ALA A 1 -10.39 30.05 -3.37
N GLU A 2 -11.37 30.64 -4.01
CA GLU A 2 -11.65 32.06 -3.92
C GLU A 2 -12.49 32.43 -2.67
N ASN A 3 -13.27 31.46 -2.16
CA ASN A 3 -14.15 31.64 -1.00
C ASN A 3 -14.44 30.30 -0.29
N ALA A 4 -15.12 30.35 0.86
CA ALA A 4 -15.45 29.21 1.71
C ALA A 4 -16.33 28.17 1.01
N GLU A 5 -17.33 28.61 0.27
CA GLU A 5 -18.28 27.77 -0.43
C GLU A 5 -17.60 26.93 -1.53
N THR A 6 -16.77 27.60 -2.35
CA THR A 6 -15.98 26.91 -3.39
C THR A 6 -15.00 25.88 -2.80
N LEU A 7 -14.39 26.19 -1.66
CA LEU A 7 -13.50 25.25 -0.97
C LEU A 7 -14.29 24.04 -0.45
N TYR A 8 -15.46 24.28 0.16
CA TYR A 8 -16.32 23.22 0.66
C TYR A 8 -16.80 22.30 -0.46
N GLU A 9 -17.36 22.88 -1.53
CA GLU A 9 -17.83 22.12 -2.70
C GLU A 9 -16.72 21.27 -3.32
N TYR A 10 -15.52 21.82 -3.43
CA TYR A 10 -14.36 21.09 -3.94
C TYR A 10 -14.03 19.88 -3.07
N LEU A 11 -13.89 20.08 -1.74
CA LEU A 11 -13.56 19.00 -0.80
C LEU A 11 -14.65 17.91 -0.75
N GLU A 12 -15.92 18.30 -0.85
CA GLU A 12 -17.03 17.34 -0.90
C GLU A 12 -17.02 16.52 -2.20
N GLN A 13 -16.71 17.14 -3.32
CA GLN A 13 -16.58 16.44 -4.60
C GLN A 13 -15.36 15.50 -4.60
N GLU A 14 -14.24 15.95 -4.05
CA GLU A 14 -13.03 15.14 -3.92
C GLU A 14 -13.28 13.91 -3.05
N GLU A 15 -13.95 14.07 -1.90
CA GLU A 15 -14.36 12.96 -1.03
C GLU A 15 -15.25 11.95 -1.78
N ASN A 16 -16.23 12.41 -2.54
CA ASN A 16 -17.12 11.56 -3.32
C ASN A 16 -16.38 10.78 -4.41
N VAL A 17 -15.48 11.44 -5.14
CA VAL A 17 -14.61 10.80 -6.13
C VAL A 17 -13.69 9.77 -5.45
N GLY A 18 -13.13 10.11 -4.28
CA GLY A 18 -12.33 9.20 -3.47
C GLY A 18 -13.06 7.92 -3.09
N VAL A 19 -14.31 8.04 -2.64
CA VAL A 19 -15.17 6.87 -2.32
C VAL A 19 -15.38 5.96 -3.53
N ASP A 20 -15.59 6.53 -4.71
CA ASP A 20 -15.78 5.73 -5.94
C ASP A 20 -14.49 5.08 -6.40
N ILE A 21 -13.35 5.76 -6.26
CA ILE A 21 -12.02 5.19 -6.50
C ILE A 21 -11.76 4.01 -5.56
N ASP A 22 -12.04 4.16 -4.27
CA ASP A 22 -11.83 3.10 -3.27
C ASP A 22 -12.71 1.87 -3.55
N ARG A 23 -13.96 2.07 -3.94
CA ARG A 23 -14.86 0.98 -4.35
C ARG A 23 -14.32 0.23 -5.56
N LEU A 24 -13.87 0.98 -6.57
CA LEU A 24 -13.29 0.40 -7.78
C LEU A 24 -11.97 -0.32 -7.49
N ALA A 25 -11.11 0.27 -6.66
CA ALA A 25 -9.86 -0.34 -6.18
C ALA A 25 -10.13 -1.69 -5.52
N ASN A 26 -11.03 -1.70 -4.53
CA ASN A 26 -11.40 -2.93 -3.83
C ASN A 26 -11.90 -4.01 -4.78
N TYR A 27 -12.78 -3.65 -5.72
CA TYR A 27 -13.27 -4.61 -6.71
C TYR A 27 -12.13 -5.17 -7.58
N CYS A 28 -11.28 -4.31 -8.14
CA CYS A 28 -10.19 -4.71 -9.01
C CYS A 28 -9.18 -5.60 -8.27
N MET A 29 -8.79 -5.20 -7.06
CA MET A 29 -7.81 -5.94 -6.26
C MET A 29 -8.37 -7.28 -5.78
N ARG A 30 -9.62 -7.33 -5.29
CA ARG A 30 -10.21 -8.62 -4.88
C ARG A 30 -10.35 -9.60 -6.04
N CYS A 31 -10.73 -9.14 -7.23
CA CYS A 31 -10.75 -10.00 -8.41
C CYS A 31 -9.35 -10.53 -8.76
N HIS A 32 -8.33 -9.69 -8.67
CA HIS A 32 -6.94 -10.08 -8.90
C HIS A 32 -6.46 -11.08 -7.85
N ASP A 33 -6.79 -10.88 -6.56
CA ASP A 33 -6.40 -11.77 -5.46
C ASP A 33 -7.00 -13.19 -5.61
N VAL A 34 -8.16 -13.33 -6.24
CA VAL A 34 -8.78 -14.64 -6.51
C VAL A 34 -7.96 -15.46 -7.50
N ASP A 35 -7.42 -14.81 -8.53
CA ASP A 35 -6.55 -15.48 -9.52
C ASP A 35 -5.58 -14.45 -10.13
N THR A 36 -4.40 -14.37 -9.55
CA THR A 36 -3.34 -13.44 -9.96
C THR A 36 -2.78 -13.73 -11.37
N ARG A 37 -3.02 -14.94 -11.90
CA ARG A 37 -2.56 -15.34 -13.25
C ARG A 37 -3.58 -15.02 -14.32
N ASN A 38 -4.80 -14.61 -13.96
CA ASN A 38 -5.86 -14.32 -14.90
C ASN A 38 -5.57 -13.01 -15.68
N PRO A 39 -5.35 -13.08 -17.01
CA PRO A 39 -4.97 -11.91 -17.79
C PRO A 39 -6.04 -10.81 -17.80
N LYS A 40 -7.32 -11.18 -17.63
CA LYS A 40 -8.42 -10.21 -17.52
C LYS A 40 -8.28 -9.39 -16.24
N TYR A 41 -7.97 -10.02 -15.10
CA TYR A 41 -7.81 -9.32 -13.82
C TYR A 41 -6.55 -8.47 -13.79
N GLN A 42 -5.45 -8.97 -14.35
CA GLN A 42 -4.22 -8.19 -14.53
C GLN A 42 -4.46 -6.93 -15.39
N ALA A 43 -5.16 -7.07 -16.53
CA ALA A 43 -5.49 -5.94 -17.40
C ALA A 43 -6.43 -4.94 -16.70
N MET A 44 -7.36 -5.42 -15.87
CA MET A 44 -8.26 -4.56 -15.10
C MET A 44 -7.51 -3.73 -14.08
N VAL A 45 -6.61 -4.33 -13.30
CA VAL A 45 -5.73 -3.62 -12.36
C VAL A 45 -4.86 -2.61 -13.10
N GLY A 46 -4.26 -2.98 -14.22
CA GLY A 46 -3.44 -2.07 -15.04
C GLY A 46 -4.23 -0.83 -15.50
N LYS A 47 -5.47 -1.00 -15.97
CA LYS A 47 -6.34 0.11 -16.35
C LYS A 47 -6.70 1.00 -15.15
N PHE A 48 -7.02 0.38 -14.03
CA PHE A 48 -7.30 1.10 -12.78
C PHE A 48 -6.11 1.96 -12.35
N MET A 49 -4.90 1.39 -12.31
CA MET A 49 -3.69 2.12 -11.93
C MET A 49 -3.40 3.29 -12.88
N THR A 50 -3.62 3.10 -14.19
CA THR A 50 -3.48 4.20 -15.18
C THR A 50 -4.49 5.33 -14.90
N ALA A 51 -5.73 5.00 -14.56
CA ALA A 51 -6.74 6.00 -14.22
C ALA A 51 -6.37 6.76 -12.93
N VAL A 52 -5.89 6.07 -11.90
CA VAL A 52 -5.42 6.69 -10.64
C VAL A 52 -4.26 7.66 -10.91
N VAL A 53 -3.27 7.27 -11.71
CA VAL A 53 -2.16 8.16 -12.09
C VAL A 53 -2.67 9.42 -12.79
N THR A 54 -3.64 9.28 -13.70
CA THR A 54 -4.23 10.42 -14.40
C THR A 54 -4.99 11.35 -13.45
N LEU A 55 -5.76 10.79 -12.52
CA LEU A 55 -6.49 11.56 -11.50
C LEU A 55 -5.53 12.30 -10.57
N ASN A 56 -4.48 11.62 -10.06
CA ASN A 56 -3.48 12.24 -9.20
C ASN A 56 -2.75 13.39 -9.92
N ALA A 57 -2.45 13.23 -11.20
CA ALA A 57 -1.85 14.31 -12.00
C ALA A 57 -2.81 15.50 -12.16
N ALA A 58 -4.10 15.24 -12.38
CA ALA A 58 -5.12 16.28 -12.48
C ALA A 58 -5.34 17.01 -11.14
N GLY A 59 -5.28 16.29 -10.00
CA GLY A 59 -5.45 16.84 -8.64
C GLY A 59 -4.18 17.48 -8.04
N SER A 60 -3.06 17.50 -8.76
CA SER A 60 -1.76 17.95 -8.22
C SER A 60 -1.73 19.43 -7.78
N PHE A 61 -2.68 20.24 -8.20
CA PHE A 61 -2.84 21.64 -7.80
C PHE A 61 -3.41 21.82 -6.38
N GLU A 62 -4.10 20.83 -5.84
CA GLU A 62 -4.85 20.92 -4.58
C GLU A 62 -3.96 21.34 -3.41
N THR A 63 -2.94 20.53 -3.13
CA THR A 63 -2.04 20.76 -2.00
C THR A 63 -1.38 22.14 -2.04
N PRO A 64 -0.78 22.61 -3.15
CA PRO A 64 -0.24 23.96 -3.25
C PRO A 64 -1.30 25.06 -3.03
N GLU A 65 -2.48 24.92 -3.58
CA GLU A 65 -3.55 25.93 -3.42
C GLU A 65 -4.05 25.99 -1.97
N ILE A 66 -4.29 24.86 -1.31
CA ILE A 66 -4.70 24.82 0.10
C ILE A 66 -3.60 25.40 1.01
N MET A 67 -2.33 25.12 0.73
CA MET A 67 -1.20 25.66 1.48
C MET A 67 -1.00 27.16 1.28
N ALA A 68 -1.46 27.71 0.16
CA ALA A 68 -1.40 29.15 -0.13
C ALA A 68 -2.48 29.96 0.61
N ILE A 69 -3.56 29.34 1.13
CA ILE A 69 -4.57 30.04 1.92
C ILE A 69 -3.94 30.48 3.25
N SER A 70 -4.09 31.76 3.65
CA SER A 70 -3.59 32.22 4.95
C SER A 70 -4.43 31.67 6.11
N ASP A 71 -3.88 31.69 7.32
CA ASP A 71 -4.62 31.20 8.51
C ASP A 71 -5.84 32.07 8.79
N GLU A 72 -5.72 33.39 8.63
CA GLU A 72 -6.81 34.35 8.81
C GLU A 72 -7.93 34.13 7.76
N ALA A 73 -7.55 33.84 6.51
CA ALA A 73 -8.54 33.54 5.48
C ALA A 73 -9.27 32.22 5.77
N LEU A 74 -8.56 31.20 6.22
CA LEU A 74 -9.15 29.92 6.57
C LEU A 74 -10.08 30.04 7.77
N ASP A 75 -9.73 30.79 8.81
CA ASP A 75 -10.60 31.07 9.94
C ASP A 75 -11.87 31.81 9.51
N SER A 76 -11.75 32.76 8.57
CA SER A 76 -12.92 33.43 7.99
C SER A 76 -13.81 32.47 7.19
N PHE A 77 -13.22 31.48 6.52
CA PHE A 77 -13.96 30.47 5.79
C PHE A 77 -14.77 29.55 6.73
N TYR A 78 -14.21 29.11 7.85
CA TYR A 78 -14.95 28.35 8.85
C TYR A 78 -16.13 29.14 9.46
N ALA A 79 -15.95 30.46 9.64
CA ALA A 79 -17.03 31.34 10.13
C ALA A 79 -18.14 31.51 9.09
N ALA A 80 -17.79 31.55 7.79
CA ALA A 80 -18.74 31.77 6.69
C ALA A 80 -19.47 30.48 6.27
N CYS A 81 -18.81 29.31 6.34
CA CYS A 81 -19.34 28.00 5.98
C CYS A 81 -19.09 26.99 7.12
N PRO A 82 -20.04 26.84 8.04
CA PRO A 82 -19.91 25.91 9.18
C PRO A 82 -19.72 24.44 8.77
N GLU A 83 -20.20 24.05 7.61
CA GLU A 83 -20.05 22.71 7.04
C GLU A 83 -18.57 22.36 6.77
N LEU A 84 -17.75 23.37 6.52
CA LEU A 84 -16.30 23.22 6.32
C LEU A 84 -15.59 22.72 7.58
N GLU A 85 -16.21 22.82 8.75
CA GLU A 85 -15.66 22.36 10.02
C GLU A 85 -15.32 20.85 10.01
N ARG A 86 -16.07 20.04 9.26
CA ARG A 86 -15.80 18.59 9.11
C ARG A 86 -14.42 18.32 8.50
N TYR A 87 -13.91 19.24 7.70
CA TYR A 87 -12.59 19.13 7.05
C TYR A 87 -11.47 19.82 7.84
N ARG A 88 -11.74 20.46 8.99
CA ARG A 88 -10.75 21.19 9.78
C ARG A 88 -9.51 20.35 10.09
N ARG A 89 -9.71 19.10 10.51
CA ARG A 89 -8.60 18.21 10.81
C ARG A 89 -7.74 17.92 9.58
N TYR A 90 -8.37 17.59 8.46
CA TYR A 90 -7.67 17.33 7.20
C TYR A 90 -6.84 18.55 6.77
N LEU A 91 -7.46 19.72 6.72
CA LEU A 91 -6.81 20.97 6.34
C LEU A 91 -5.67 21.34 7.29
N THR A 92 -5.84 21.13 8.59
CA THR A 92 -4.80 21.38 9.60
C THR A 92 -3.61 20.42 9.42
N ASP A 93 -3.87 19.12 9.24
CA ASP A 93 -2.83 18.11 9.06
C ASP A 93 -2.07 18.31 7.74
N LEU A 94 -2.76 18.71 6.67
CA LEU A 94 -2.15 19.05 5.40
C LEU A 94 -1.22 20.28 5.55
N ARG A 95 -1.70 21.35 6.16
CA ARG A 95 -0.97 22.61 6.34
C ARG A 95 0.22 22.47 7.29
N ARG A 96 0.15 21.60 8.29
CA ARG A 96 1.27 21.30 9.18
C ARG A 96 2.51 20.80 8.43
N ARG A 97 2.33 20.23 7.23
CA ARG A 97 3.43 19.76 6.40
C ARG A 97 4.08 20.86 5.56
N LYS A 98 3.59 22.11 5.61
CA LYS A 98 4.04 23.21 4.75
C LYS A 98 5.55 23.41 4.78
N ASP A 99 6.17 23.31 5.96
CA ASP A 99 7.62 23.48 6.14
C ASP A 99 8.44 22.27 5.65
N HIS A 100 7.78 21.18 5.29
CA HIS A 100 8.39 19.94 4.81
C HIS A 100 8.06 19.63 3.34
N VAL A 101 7.37 20.54 2.65
CA VAL A 101 7.11 20.39 1.21
C VAL A 101 8.35 20.81 0.44
N LEU A 102 8.78 19.92 -0.43
CA LEU A 102 9.94 20.14 -1.28
C LEU A 102 9.61 21.13 -2.41
N SER A 103 10.64 21.69 -3.02
CA SER A 103 10.42 22.49 -4.23
C SER A 103 9.85 21.64 -5.37
N PRO A 104 9.15 22.22 -6.36
CA PRO A 104 8.60 21.48 -7.49
C PRO A 104 9.65 20.67 -8.26
N ALA A 105 10.91 21.10 -8.26
CA ALA A 105 12.02 20.39 -8.89
C ALA A 105 12.43 19.14 -8.10
N GLU A 106 12.45 19.23 -6.78
CA GLU A 106 12.76 18.12 -5.87
C GLU A 106 11.63 17.10 -5.87
N GLU A 107 10.36 17.53 -5.84
CA GLU A 107 9.20 16.66 -5.96
C GLU A 107 9.22 15.88 -7.28
N LYS A 108 9.54 16.53 -8.39
CA LYS A 108 9.68 15.89 -9.68
C LYS A 108 10.81 14.86 -9.70
N LEU A 109 11.92 15.15 -9.03
CA LEU A 109 13.06 14.22 -8.92
C LEU A 109 12.66 12.98 -8.08
N LEU A 110 11.98 13.19 -6.93
CA LEU A 110 11.48 12.10 -6.10
C LEU A 110 10.43 11.24 -6.82
N ALA A 111 9.52 11.87 -7.55
CA ALA A 111 8.53 11.16 -8.35
C ALA A 111 9.21 10.27 -9.42
N ALA A 112 10.27 10.77 -10.07
CA ALA A 112 11.05 9.99 -11.03
C ALA A 112 11.81 8.80 -10.38
N ALA A 113 12.17 8.90 -9.09
CA ALA A 113 12.79 7.82 -8.33
C ALA A 113 11.77 6.79 -7.77
N GLY A 114 10.47 7.07 -7.84
CA GLY A 114 9.41 6.27 -7.24
C GLY A 114 9.40 4.82 -7.71
N GLU A 115 9.61 4.57 -9.00
CA GLU A 115 9.69 3.21 -9.56
C GLU A 115 10.88 2.42 -8.98
N MET A 116 12.03 3.07 -8.82
CA MET A 116 13.20 2.46 -8.18
C MET A 116 12.96 2.19 -6.69
N ALA A 117 12.28 3.09 -6.01
CA ALA A 117 11.93 2.93 -4.60
C ALA A 117 10.96 1.77 -4.35
N GLN A 118 10.06 1.48 -5.30
CA GLN A 118 9.10 0.38 -5.22
C GLN A 118 9.71 -0.99 -5.56
N ALA A 119 10.82 -1.03 -6.28
CA ALA A 119 11.43 -2.28 -6.75
C ALA A 119 11.79 -3.26 -5.61
N PRO A 120 12.38 -2.85 -4.46
CA PRO A 120 12.69 -3.77 -3.37
C PRO A 120 11.44 -4.44 -2.79
N ASP A 121 10.34 -3.69 -2.66
CA ASP A 121 9.07 -4.19 -2.14
C ASP A 121 8.44 -5.23 -3.08
N ASN A 122 8.45 -4.94 -4.38
CA ASN A 122 8.00 -5.87 -5.41
C ASN A 122 8.84 -7.15 -5.45
N ILE A 123 10.17 -7.03 -5.35
CA ILE A 123 11.07 -8.19 -5.31
C ILE A 123 10.81 -9.03 -4.06
N TYR A 124 10.65 -8.38 -2.91
CA TYR A 124 10.34 -9.08 -1.67
C TYR A 124 8.99 -9.80 -1.74
N GLY A 125 7.96 -9.15 -2.26
CA GLY A 125 6.63 -9.74 -2.45
C GLY A 125 6.68 -10.97 -3.37
N MET A 126 7.33 -10.86 -4.53
CA MET A 126 7.50 -12.00 -5.44
C MET A 126 8.27 -13.16 -4.79
N PHE A 127 9.34 -12.85 -4.07
CA PHE A 127 10.12 -13.85 -3.35
C PHE A 127 9.31 -14.51 -2.23
N ALA A 128 8.62 -13.72 -1.40
CA ALA A 128 7.87 -14.20 -0.25
C ALA A 128 6.63 -15.01 -0.64
N ASP A 129 5.92 -14.58 -1.69
CA ASP A 129 4.61 -15.13 -2.04
C ASP A 129 4.69 -16.22 -3.12
N ALA A 130 5.70 -16.17 -4.00
CA ALA A 130 5.79 -17.10 -5.12
C ALA A 130 6.98 -18.07 -5.02
N ASP A 131 8.15 -17.59 -4.60
CA ASP A 131 9.40 -18.36 -4.70
C ASP A 131 9.77 -19.07 -3.41
N ILE A 132 9.40 -18.51 -2.25
CA ILE A 132 9.79 -19.09 -0.98
C ILE A 132 8.98 -20.38 -0.72
N THR A 133 9.69 -21.45 -0.48
CA THR A 133 9.10 -22.73 -0.08
C THR A 133 9.78 -23.26 1.17
N PHE A 134 9.01 -23.77 2.10
CA PHE A 134 9.52 -24.37 3.32
C PHE A 134 9.51 -25.89 3.22
N ALA A 135 10.38 -26.55 3.96
CA ALA A 135 10.31 -27.99 4.08
C ALA A 135 9.10 -28.37 4.94
N ASP A 136 8.47 -29.48 4.60
CA ASP A 136 7.38 -30.00 5.41
C ASP A 136 7.89 -30.42 6.81
N ALA A 137 7.04 -30.25 7.82
CA ALA A 137 7.33 -30.70 9.17
C ALA A 137 6.75 -32.10 9.40
N LEU A 138 7.47 -32.91 10.18
CA LEU A 138 6.99 -34.25 10.60
C LEU A 138 6.40 -34.17 12.00
N ASP A 139 5.28 -34.88 12.20
CA ASP A 139 4.72 -35.11 13.54
C ASP A 139 5.37 -36.31 14.23
N LYS A 140 4.91 -36.64 15.46
CA LYS A 140 5.42 -37.76 16.25
C LYS A 140 5.23 -39.14 15.59
N ASP A 141 4.22 -39.27 14.70
CA ASP A 141 3.88 -40.50 13.99
C ASP A 141 4.57 -40.56 12.60
N GLY A 142 5.43 -39.58 12.28
CA GLY A 142 6.16 -39.49 11.01
C GLY A 142 5.31 -38.97 9.85
N LYS A 143 4.12 -38.46 10.10
CA LYS A 143 3.26 -37.87 9.08
C LYS A 143 3.75 -36.48 8.71
N THR A 144 3.74 -36.19 7.43
CA THR A 144 4.17 -34.92 6.84
C THR A 144 3.06 -33.88 6.92
N HIS A 145 3.43 -32.67 7.36
CA HIS A 145 2.58 -31.50 7.40
C HIS A 145 3.23 -30.36 6.59
N PRO A 146 2.55 -29.80 5.59
CA PRO A 146 3.09 -28.70 4.80
C PRO A 146 3.23 -27.46 5.68
N VAL A 147 4.41 -26.84 5.62
CA VAL A 147 4.69 -25.57 6.31
C VAL A 147 4.64 -24.44 5.29
N THR A 148 3.68 -23.57 5.47
CA THR A 148 3.49 -22.33 4.68
C THR A 148 3.23 -21.17 5.63
N GLN A 149 3.20 -19.95 5.16
CA GLN A 149 2.80 -18.79 5.98
C GLN A 149 1.42 -19.00 6.61
N GLY A 150 0.48 -19.62 5.89
CA GLY A 150 -0.88 -19.89 6.38
C GLY A 150 -0.99 -21.06 7.36
N THR A 151 -0.15 -22.08 7.25
CA THR A 151 -0.22 -23.31 8.09
C THR A 151 0.74 -23.29 9.28
N PHE A 152 1.71 -22.36 9.29
CA PHE A 152 2.72 -22.26 10.34
C PHE A 152 2.11 -22.13 11.75
N ILE A 153 1.15 -21.20 11.91
CA ILE A 153 0.46 -20.97 13.19
C ILE A 153 -0.24 -22.26 13.66
N SER A 154 -0.93 -22.96 12.76
CA SER A 154 -1.61 -24.20 13.08
C SER A 154 -0.64 -25.33 13.53
N CYS A 155 0.56 -25.35 12.96
CA CYS A 155 1.62 -26.26 13.39
C CYS A 155 2.13 -25.91 14.79
N GLU A 156 2.32 -24.63 15.09
CA GLU A 156 2.75 -24.09 16.37
C GLU A 156 1.71 -24.32 17.49
N GLU A 157 0.42 -24.27 17.16
CA GLU A 157 -0.69 -24.50 18.10
C GLU A 157 -1.04 -25.98 18.27
N SER A 158 -0.41 -26.87 17.52
CA SER A 158 -0.68 -28.32 17.60
C SER A 158 -0.40 -28.86 19.02
N SER A 159 -1.22 -29.81 19.47
CA SER A 159 -0.95 -30.57 20.69
C SER A 159 0.29 -31.46 20.59
N ASP A 160 0.73 -31.78 19.35
CA ASP A 160 1.93 -32.59 19.10
C ASP A 160 3.20 -31.76 19.28
N ARG A 161 3.98 -32.09 20.32
CA ARG A 161 5.24 -31.41 20.63
C ARG A 161 6.30 -31.57 19.54
N VAL A 162 6.30 -32.72 18.82
CA VAL A 162 7.28 -33.00 17.76
C VAL A 162 6.99 -32.09 16.57
N LEU A 163 5.73 -31.97 16.18
CA LEU A 163 5.32 -31.06 15.11
C LEU A 163 5.67 -29.60 15.44
N ARG A 164 5.32 -29.12 16.65
CA ARG A 164 5.67 -27.77 17.10
C ARG A 164 7.17 -27.48 17.05
N LYS A 165 8.01 -28.47 17.33
CA LYS A 165 9.47 -28.32 17.28
C LYS A 165 10.00 -28.30 15.85
N ASN A 166 9.38 -29.09 14.96
CA ASN A 166 9.88 -29.28 13.59
C ASN A 166 9.46 -28.15 12.66
N ALA A 167 8.29 -27.54 12.85
CA ALA A 167 7.78 -26.46 11.99
C ALA A 167 8.71 -25.24 11.94
N PRO A 168 9.18 -24.62 13.05
CA PRO A 168 10.15 -23.52 13.02
C PRO A 168 11.47 -23.89 12.35
N SER A 169 11.95 -25.14 12.58
CA SER A 169 13.20 -25.62 11.97
C SER A 169 13.08 -25.68 10.45
N SER A 170 11.93 -26.10 9.92
CA SER A 170 11.65 -26.13 8.49
C SER A 170 11.69 -24.75 7.87
N THR A 171 11.13 -23.74 8.56
CA THR A 171 11.09 -22.37 8.11
C THR A 171 12.47 -21.72 8.07
N PHE A 172 13.32 -21.99 9.07
CA PHE A 172 14.62 -21.34 9.24
C PHE A 172 15.72 -21.90 8.32
N TYR A 173 15.73 -23.19 8.07
CA TYR A 173 16.82 -23.84 7.32
C TYR A 173 16.76 -23.63 5.81
N ARG A 174 15.57 -23.49 5.20
CA ARG A 174 15.44 -23.31 3.75
C ARG A 174 15.70 -21.89 3.26
N GLY A 175 15.45 -20.89 4.09
CA GLY A 175 15.82 -19.50 3.80
C GLY A 175 17.34 -19.31 3.72
N ARG A 176 18.15 -20.00 4.53
CA ARG A 176 19.59 -19.98 4.45
C ARG A 176 20.15 -20.68 3.21
N GLY A 177 19.63 -21.83 2.85
CA GLY A 177 20.14 -22.60 1.72
C GLY A 177 19.95 -21.91 0.35
N LYS A 178 18.88 -21.13 0.18
CA LYS A 178 18.67 -20.32 -1.04
C LYS A 178 19.52 -19.05 -1.06
N ALA A 179 19.75 -18.41 0.08
CA ALA A 179 20.64 -17.25 0.15
C ALA A 179 22.09 -17.64 -0.17
N ASP A 180 22.55 -18.81 0.29
CA ASP A 180 23.88 -19.33 -0.01
C ASP A 180 24.04 -19.73 -1.49
N SER A 181 22.98 -20.20 -2.16
CA SER A 181 23.01 -20.55 -3.59
C SER A 181 23.04 -19.31 -4.50
N ILE A 182 22.42 -18.21 -4.11
CA ILE A 182 22.47 -16.94 -4.83
C ILE A 182 23.87 -16.32 -4.72
N SER A 183 24.50 -16.40 -3.54
CA SER A 183 25.86 -15.90 -3.33
C SER A 183 26.96 -16.74 -4.05
N ALA A 184 26.66 -18.01 -4.36
CA ALA A 184 27.61 -18.92 -5.06
C ALA A 184 27.53 -18.82 -6.59
N ALA A 185 26.43 -18.25 -7.14
CA ALA A 185 26.26 -18.06 -8.59
C ALA A 185 26.94 -16.77 -9.11
N ASP A 186 27.33 -15.85 -8.22
CA ASP A 186 28.00 -14.57 -8.55
C ASP A 186 29.52 -14.57 -8.30
N ARG A 187 30.17 -15.75 -8.23
CA ARG A 187 31.65 -15.85 -8.15
C ARG A 187 32.28 -16.54 -9.33
#